data_1dd25f82e5a6894243b63b705f795b2b
#
_entry.id   1dd25f82e5a6894243b63b705f795b2b
#
_cell.length_a   1.000
_cell.length_b   1.000
_cell.length_c   1.000
_cell.angle_alpha   90.00
_cell.angle_beta   90.00
_cell.angle_gamma   90.00
#
_symmetry.space_group_name_H-M   'P 1'
#
loop_
_entity.id
_entity.type
_entity.pdbx_description
1 polymer ?
#
loop_
_entity_poly.entity_id
_entity_poly.type
_entity_poly.pdbx_seq_one_letter_code
_entity_poly.pdbx_strand_id
1 'polypeptide(L)'
;MFRRSFNTLVLTLVALLLAGIFLSGCAKTQAVAPANNTTAPESTTPSQPAATTPTQPTPRSMKLTLYFPNSDATGLVATDRTVTLNDDEVIKAMFNELANPPSGLEKPLPQGTSLLGASVSSDGVATVNLSKEFQKNFSGGSAGEQMTIYSIVNTLTTLSNVHSVQFLLEGKKLDGILGNLATDTPLKPNESLNVK
;
A
#
# COMPACT_ATOMS: atom_id res chain seq x y z
N MET A 1 15.79 44.63 -6.84
CA MET A 1 16.69 44.17 -7.90
C MET A 1 17.71 43.15 -7.35
N PHE A 2 17.25 41.98 -6.84
CA PHE A 2 18.16 40.94 -6.32
C PHE A 2 17.54 39.54 -6.48
N ARG A 3 17.25 39.13 -7.70
CA ARG A 3 16.66 37.78 -7.96
C ARG A 3 17.17 37.09 -9.23
N ARG A 4 18.31 37.48 -9.75
CA ARG A 4 18.85 36.91 -11.01
C ARG A 4 20.23 36.28 -10.94
N SER A 5 20.82 36.09 -9.74
CA SER A 5 22.20 35.61 -9.62
C SER A 5 22.37 34.19 -9.03
N PHE A 6 21.29 33.49 -8.70
CA PHE A 6 21.41 32.15 -8.07
C PHE A 6 21.32 30.97 -9.04
N ASN A 7 20.84 31.19 -10.27
CA ASN A 7 20.64 30.09 -11.25
C ASN A 7 21.85 29.82 -12.15
N THR A 8 22.87 30.66 -12.16
CA THR A 8 24.06 30.47 -13.03
C THR A 8 25.20 29.72 -12.35
N LEU A 9 25.18 29.60 -11.02
CA LEU A 9 26.25 28.90 -10.28
C LEU A 9 26.02 27.38 -10.14
N VAL A 10 24.79 26.90 -10.33
CA VAL A 10 24.46 25.47 -10.23
C VAL A 10 24.71 24.70 -11.55
N LEU A 11 24.72 25.41 -12.69
CA LEU A 11 24.89 24.80 -14.01
C LEU A 11 26.34 24.47 -14.38
N THR A 12 27.33 25.04 -13.69
CA THR A 12 28.76 24.83 -14.00
C THR A 12 29.42 23.70 -13.21
N LEU A 13 28.76 23.15 -12.19
CA LEU A 13 29.34 22.07 -11.35
C LEU A 13 28.96 20.66 -11.82
N VAL A 14 28.03 20.51 -12.76
CA VAL A 14 27.58 19.18 -13.28
C VAL A 14 28.35 18.72 -14.52
N ALA A 15 29.13 19.62 -15.16
CA ALA A 15 29.84 19.32 -16.41
C ALA A 15 31.24 18.72 -16.25
N LEU A 16 31.74 18.50 -15.03
CA LEU A 16 33.15 18.07 -14.82
C LEU A 16 33.34 16.65 -14.26
N LEU A 17 32.30 15.82 -14.21
CA LEU A 17 32.38 14.47 -13.61
C LEU A 17 32.10 13.30 -14.57
N LEU A 18 32.22 13.52 -15.90
CA LEU A 18 31.99 12.48 -16.92
C LEU A 18 33.20 12.26 -17.85
N ALA A 19 34.38 12.25 -17.30
CA ALA A 19 35.56 11.82 -18.08
C ALA A 19 36.50 10.96 -17.21
N GLY A 20 36.42 9.67 -17.40
CA GLY A 20 37.43 8.72 -16.85
C GLY A 20 36.83 7.43 -16.38
N ILE A 21 36.91 6.40 -17.22
CA ILE A 21 37.42 5.06 -16.96
C ILE A 21 37.01 4.20 -18.16
N PHE A 22 37.89 4.19 -19.15
CA PHE A 22 38.10 3.06 -20.07
C PHE A 22 39.50 2.58 -19.83
N LEU A 23 39.71 1.32 -19.80
CA LEU A 23 40.83 0.45 -20.12
C LEU A 23 41.07 -0.66 -19.11
N SER A 24 41.01 -1.77 -19.65
CA SER A 24 41.91 -2.92 -19.72
C SER A 24 41.31 -4.16 -19.06
N GLY A 25 41.39 -5.35 -19.60
CA GLY A 25 42.04 -5.88 -20.76
C GLY A 25 41.90 -7.40 -20.72
N CYS A 26 41.76 -8.00 -21.89
CA CYS A 26 41.80 -9.44 -22.10
C CYS A 26 43.18 -10.01 -21.78
N ALA A 27 43.22 -11.17 -21.15
CA ALA A 27 44.36 -12.08 -21.31
C ALA A 27 43.85 -13.52 -21.51
N LYS A 28 43.97 -13.95 -22.76
CA LYS A 28 43.90 -15.33 -23.20
C LYS A 28 45.29 -15.92 -23.01
N THR A 29 45.39 -17.09 -22.37
CA THR A 29 46.60 -17.94 -22.58
C THR A 29 46.14 -19.37 -22.83
N GLN A 30 46.55 -19.86 -23.98
CA GLN A 30 46.37 -21.22 -24.50
C GLN A 30 47.55 -22.12 -24.17
N ALA A 31 47.27 -23.42 -24.22
CA ALA A 31 48.13 -24.58 -24.52
C ALA A 31 48.83 -25.22 -23.30
N VAL A 32 48.70 -26.48 -23.10
CA VAL A 32 49.19 -27.64 -23.84
C VAL A 32 48.65 -28.94 -23.20
N ALA A 33 48.14 -29.86 -23.97
CA ALA A 33 47.99 -31.27 -23.61
C ALA A 33 49.37 -31.98 -23.85
N PRO A 34 49.64 -33.23 -23.34
CA PRO A 34 48.85 -34.40 -23.64
C PRO A 34 48.83 -35.56 -22.60
N ALA A 35 47.94 -36.54 -22.92
CA ALA A 35 48.04 -37.98 -22.77
C ALA A 35 47.52 -38.68 -21.51
N ASN A 36 46.42 -39.42 -21.79
CA ASN A 36 46.06 -40.78 -21.37
C ASN A 36 46.14 -41.22 -19.90
N ASN A 37 45.01 -41.57 -19.31
CA ASN A 37 44.69 -42.97 -19.02
C ASN A 37 43.18 -43.18 -18.76
N THR A 38 42.71 -44.22 -19.38
CA THR A 38 41.43 -44.87 -19.34
C THR A 38 41.01 -45.29 -17.93
N THR A 39 39.82 -44.90 -17.48
CA THR A 39 38.90 -45.73 -16.73
C THR A 39 37.47 -45.10 -16.79
N ALA A 40 36.51 -45.82 -17.34
CA ALA A 40 35.11 -45.51 -17.41
C ALA A 40 34.39 -46.05 -16.17
N PRO A 41 33.07 -45.84 -16.07
CA PRO A 41 32.28 -44.57 -15.93
C PRO A 41 31.48 -44.59 -14.64
N GLU A 42 31.39 -43.49 -13.98
CA GLU A 42 30.35 -43.29 -12.98
C GLU A 42 29.48 -42.09 -13.40
N SER A 43 28.27 -42.44 -13.81
CA SER A 43 27.25 -41.56 -14.30
C SER A 43 26.66 -40.77 -13.13
N THR A 44 27.25 -39.64 -12.79
CA THR A 44 26.61 -38.67 -11.90
C THR A 44 25.81 -37.69 -12.76
N THR A 45 24.50 -37.95 -12.86
CA THR A 45 23.52 -37.03 -13.38
C THR A 45 23.59 -35.71 -12.58
N PRO A 46 23.82 -34.54 -13.20
CA PRO A 46 23.66 -33.28 -12.50
C PRO A 46 22.19 -33.13 -12.13
N SER A 47 21.92 -33.12 -10.83
CA SER A 47 20.59 -32.74 -10.31
C SER A 47 20.34 -31.30 -10.70
N GLN A 48 19.52 -31.11 -11.72
CA GLN A 48 19.00 -29.81 -12.13
C GLN A 48 18.19 -29.24 -10.96
N PRO A 49 18.48 -28.03 -10.46
CA PRO A 49 17.61 -27.39 -9.46
C PRO A 49 16.20 -27.31 -10.02
N ALA A 50 15.25 -27.91 -9.31
CA ALA A 50 13.85 -27.80 -9.65
C ALA A 50 13.47 -26.30 -9.71
N ALA A 51 13.09 -25.85 -10.89
CA ALA A 51 12.50 -24.55 -11.07
C ALA A 51 11.23 -24.50 -10.20
N THR A 52 11.27 -23.71 -9.12
CA THR A 52 10.09 -23.37 -8.33
C THR A 52 9.17 -22.57 -9.24
N THR A 53 8.18 -23.24 -9.80
CA THR A 53 7.06 -22.56 -10.49
C THR A 53 6.42 -21.63 -9.48
N PRO A 54 6.28 -20.31 -9.77
CA PRO A 54 5.55 -19.42 -8.87
C PRO A 54 4.13 -19.93 -8.74
N THR A 55 3.76 -20.34 -7.52
CA THR A 55 2.40 -20.76 -7.21
C THR A 55 1.50 -19.52 -7.39
N GLN A 56 0.70 -19.52 -8.43
CA GLN A 56 -0.30 -18.47 -8.65
C GLN A 56 -1.28 -18.53 -7.48
N PRO A 57 -1.59 -17.38 -6.83
CA PRO A 57 -2.52 -17.35 -5.71
C PRO A 57 -3.87 -17.93 -6.14
N THR A 58 -4.37 -18.88 -5.37
CA THR A 58 -5.70 -19.46 -5.62
C THR A 58 -6.75 -18.45 -5.16
N PRO A 59 -7.72 -18.08 -6.01
CA PRO A 59 -8.81 -17.20 -5.61
C PRO A 59 -9.55 -17.74 -4.38
N ARG A 60 -9.76 -16.90 -3.37
CA ARG A 60 -10.51 -17.27 -2.16
C ARG A 60 -11.68 -16.34 -1.94
N SER A 61 -12.85 -16.88 -1.58
CA SER A 61 -13.99 -16.09 -1.13
C SER A 61 -13.82 -15.70 0.34
N MET A 62 -14.05 -14.43 0.64
CA MET A 62 -13.97 -13.89 2.00
C MET A 62 -15.19 -13.03 2.29
N LYS A 63 -15.79 -13.23 3.48
CA LYS A 63 -16.86 -12.36 3.99
C LYS A 63 -16.22 -11.17 4.68
N LEU A 64 -16.60 -9.96 4.28
CA LEU A 64 -16.16 -8.69 4.83
C LEU A 64 -17.35 -8.00 5.50
N THR A 65 -17.13 -7.41 6.67
CA THR A 65 -18.07 -6.49 7.31
C THR A 65 -17.56 -5.06 7.10
N LEU A 66 -18.39 -4.22 6.53
CA LEU A 66 -18.09 -2.85 6.13
C LEU A 66 -19.06 -1.91 6.84
N TYR A 67 -18.58 -0.73 7.22
CA TYR A 67 -19.37 0.28 7.91
C TYR A 67 -19.59 1.48 7.01
N PHE A 68 -20.84 1.79 6.73
CA PHE A 68 -21.24 2.92 5.88
C PHE A 68 -22.03 3.95 6.68
N PRO A 69 -21.83 5.26 6.44
CA PRO A 69 -22.67 6.28 7.04
C PRO A 69 -24.13 6.12 6.62
N ASN A 70 -25.05 6.35 7.55
CA ASN A 70 -26.44 6.54 7.20
C ASN A 70 -26.65 7.92 6.55
N SER A 71 -27.82 8.13 5.91
CA SER A 71 -28.16 9.36 5.18
C SER A 71 -28.09 10.63 6.04
N ASP A 72 -28.28 10.51 7.34
CA ASP A 72 -28.33 11.63 8.27
C ASP A 72 -26.96 11.95 8.89
N ALA A 73 -25.92 11.19 8.54
CA ALA A 73 -24.56 11.29 9.09
C ALA A 73 -24.52 11.20 10.64
N THR A 74 -25.43 10.42 11.22
CA THR A 74 -25.58 10.24 12.67
C THR A 74 -25.02 8.92 13.16
N GLY A 75 -24.71 7.97 12.24
CA GLY A 75 -24.19 6.67 12.59
C GLY A 75 -23.71 5.85 11.41
N LEU A 76 -23.07 4.74 11.74
CA LEU A 76 -22.50 3.77 10.81
C LEU A 76 -23.30 2.49 10.81
N VAL A 77 -23.75 2.05 9.65
CA VAL A 77 -24.49 0.80 9.45
C VAL A 77 -23.53 -0.28 8.96
N ALA A 78 -23.51 -1.40 9.69
CA ALA A 78 -22.74 -2.56 9.28
C ALA A 78 -23.37 -3.29 8.10
N THR A 79 -22.59 -3.60 7.09
CA THR A 79 -23.01 -4.33 5.89
C THR A 79 -22.04 -5.44 5.57
N ASP A 80 -22.56 -6.65 5.42
CA ASP A 80 -21.74 -7.81 5.04
C ASP A 80 -21.66 -7.93 3.52
N ARG A 81 -20.45 -8.19 3.01
CA ARG A 81 -20.20 -8.49 1.60
C ARG A 81 -19.28 -9.69 1.44
N THR A 82 -19.54 -10.50 0.43
CA THR A 82 -18.64 -11.58 0.03
C THR A 82 -17.86 -11.14 -1.20
N VAL A 83 -16.53 -11.15 -1.09
CA VAL A 83 -15.62 -10.78 -2.17
C VAL A 83 -14.72 -11.96 -2.52
N THR A 84 -14.27 -12.02 -3.76
CA THR A 84 -13.25 -12.97 -4.19
C THR A 84 -11.90 -12.24 -4.23
N LEU A 85 -10.95 -12.72 -3.42
CA LEU A 85 -9.59 -12.20 -3.38
C LEU A 85 -8.70 -13.08 -4.26
N ASN A 86 -7.94 -12.46 -5.14
CA ASN A 86 -6.94 -13.13 -5.96
C ASN A 86 -5.53 -13.04 -5.36
N ASP A 87 -5.39 -12.27 -4.30
CA ASP A 87 -4.17 -12.01 -3.53
C ASP A 87 -4.52 -11.82 -2.06
N ASP A 88 -3.54 -11.52 -1.22
CA ASP A 88 -3.74 -11.25 0.21
C ASP A 88 -4.07 -9.78 0.52
N GLU A 89 -4.39 -8.95 -0.49
CA GLU A 89 -4.69 -7.52 -0.33
C GLU A 89 -6.11 -7.24 0.22
N VAL A 90 -6.44 -7.82 1.37
CA VAL A 90 -7.77 -7.68 2.00
C VAL A 90 -8.13 -6.21 2.25
N ILE A 91 -7.19 -5.39 2.74
CA ILE A 91 -7.45 -3.96 3.01
C ILE A 91 -7.82 -3.23 1.72
N LYS A 92 -7.15 -3.52 0.61
CA LYS A 92 -7.46 -2.93 -0.69
C LYS A 92 -8.87 -3.33 -1.17
N ALA A 93 -9.25 -4.59 -0.97
CA ALA A 93 -10.61 -5.05 -1.27
C ALA A 93 -11.64 -4.31 -0.42
N MET A 94 -11.41 -4.13 0.90
CA MET A 94 -12.29 -3.37 1.77
C MET A 94 -12.44 -1.91 1.30
N PHE A 95 -11.35 -1.25 0.90
CA PHE A 95 -11.41 0.10 0.35
C PHE A 95 -12.20 0.18 -0.96
N ASN A 96 -12.05 -0.80 -1.84
CA ASN A 96 -12.82 -0.86 -3.08
C ASN A 96 -14.33 -1.04 -2.79
N GLU A 97 -14.68 -1.84 -1.80
CA GLU A 97 -16.07 -2.03 -1.38
C GLU A 97 -16.64 -0.78 -0.70
N LEU A 98 -15.88 -0.07 0.13
CA LEU A 98 -16.29 1.22 0.73
C LEU A 98 -16.57 2.30 -0.33
N ALA A 99 -15.96 2.21 -1.50
CA ALA A 99 -16.25 3.12 -2.61
C ALA A 99 -17.64 2.90 -3.23
N ASN A 100 -18.31 1.78 -2.93
CA ASN A 100 -19.58 1.34 -3.53
C ASN A 100 -20.64 1.04 -2.46
N PRO A 101 -21.22 2.04 -1.80
CA PRO A 101 -22.20 1.84 -0.75
C PRO A 101 -23.46 1.13 -1.27
N PRO A 102 -24.17 0.37 -0.42
CA PRO A 102 -25.50 -0.14 -0.76
C PRO A 102 -26.50 1.01 -0.88
N SER A 103 -27.65 0.72 -1.53
CA SER A 103 -28.75 1.69 -1.62
C SER A 103 -29.20 2.15 -0.23
N GLY A 104 -29.37 3.45 -0.05
CA GLY A 104 -29.80 4.07 1.21
C GLY A 104 -28.67 4.38 2.20
N LEU A 105 -27.43 4.05 1.87
CA LEU A 105 -26.26 4.42 2.67
C LEU A 105 -25.32 5.36 1.89
N GLU A 106 -24.61 6.19 2.62
CA GLU A 106 -23.75 7.20 2.04
C GLU A 106 -22.33 6.66 1.76
N LYS A 107 -21.68 7.24 0.76
CA LYS A 107 -20.31 6.93 0.41
C LYS A 107 -19.34 7.60 1.40
N PRO A 108 -18.55 6.82 2.19
CA PRO A 108 -17.64 7.41 3.16
C PRO A 108 -16.41 8.05 2.52
N LEU A 109 -15.98 7.55 1.35
CA LEU A 109 -14.76 8.02 0.70
C LEU A 109 -15.03 9.23 -0.19
N PRO A 110 -14.32 10.37 -0.01
CA PRO A 110 -14.36 11.50 -0.93
C PRO A 110 -14.06 11.07 -2.37
N GLN A 111 -14.66 11.77 -3.34
CA GLN A 111 -14.51 11.42 -4.75
C GLN A 111 -13.04 11.42 -5.19
N GLY A 112 -12.62 10.38 -5.90
CA GLY A 112 -11.27 10.25 -6.42
C GLY A 112 -10.24 9.77 -5.40
N THR A 113 -10.66 9.49 -4.14
CA THR A 113 -9.76 8.88 -3.14
C THR A 113 -9.20 7.55 -3.66
N SER A 114 -7.89 7.40 -3.57
CA SER A 114 -7.18 6.16 -3.87
C SER A 114 -6.37 5.69 -2.67
N LEU A 115 -6.32 4.39 -2.45
CA LEU A 115 -5.41 3.76 -1.50
C LEU A 115 -4.05 3.58 -2.19
N LEU A 116 -3.06 4.36 -1.77
CA LEU A 116 -1.69 4.32 -2.33
C LEU A 116 -0.85 3.19 -1.74
N GLY A 117 -1.26 2.68 -0.58
CA GLY A 117 -0.63 1.56 0.09
C GLY A 117 -1.26 1.27 1.44
N ALA A 118 -1.13 0.03 1.89
CA ALA A 118 -1.56 -0.41 3.21
C ALA A 118 -0.61 -1.45 3.77
N SER A 119 -0.49 -1.47 5.09
CA SER A 119 0.28 -2.49 5.83
C SER A 119 -0.33 -2.69 7.21
N VAL A 120 -0.08 -3.84 7.82
CA VAL A 120 -0.44 -4.13 9.22
C VAL A 120 0.83 -4.50 9.96
N SER A 121 1.10 -3.80 11.05
CA SER A 121 2.24 -4.10 11.93
C SER A 121 1.95 -5.28 12.86
N SER A 122 2.99 -5.84 13.49
CA SER A 122 2.86 -6.97 14.41
C SER A 122 1.99 -6.66 15.64
N ASP A 123 1.88 -5.40 16.03
CA ASP A 123 1.04 -4.88 17.13
C ASP A 123 -0.38 -4.50 16.67
N GLY A 124 -0.75 -4.88 15.45
CA GLY A 124 -2.12 -4.74 14.96
C GLY A 124 -2.50 -3.32 14.54
N VAL A 125 -1.53 -2.46 14.20
CA VAL A 125 -1.80 -1.15 13.61
C VAL A 125 -1.87 -1.27 12.09
N ALA A 126 -3.04 -1.06 11.52
CA ALA A 126 -3.18 -0.92 10.08
C ALA A 126 -2.79 0.50 9.66
N THR A 127 -1.79 0.64 8.82
CA THR A 127 -1.41 1.93 8.22
C THR A 127 -2.02 2.01 6.83
N VAL A 128 -2.80 3.05 6.55
CA VAL A 128 -3.40 3.33 5.26
C VAL A 128 -2.87 4.64 4.69
N ASN A 129 -2.27 4.57 3.51
CA ASN A 129 -1.75 5.73 2.81
C ASN A 129 -2.74 6.15 1.71
N LEU A 130 -3.31 7.33 1.85
CA LEU A 130 -4.35 7.84 0.97
C LEU A 130 -3.81 8.92 0.03
N SER A 131 -4.41 9.02 -1.15
CA SER A 131 -4.09 10.07 -2.10
C SER A 131 -4.61 11.42 -1.61
N LYS A 132 -4.05 12.51 -2.14
CA LYS A 132 -4.41 13.90 -1.79
C LYS A 132 -5.90 14.21 -2.01
N GLU A 133 -6.59 13.48 -2.88
CA GLU A 133 -8.02 13.63 -3.17
C GLU A 133 -8.86 13.36 -1.93
N PHE A 134 -8.40 12.51 -1.00
CA PHE A 134 -9.08 12.26 0.27
C PHE A 134 -9.30 13.53 1.08
N GLN A 135 -8.30 14.40 1.15
CA GLN A 135 -8.40 15.69 1.82
C GLN A 135 -9.03 16.76 0.92
N LYS A 136 -8.54 16.85 -0.33
CA LYS A 136 -8.91 17.92 -1.26
C LYS A 136 -10.40 17.92 -1.60
N ASN A 137 -11.00 16.74 -1.75
CA ASN A 137 -12.39 16.58 -2.20
C ASN A 137 -13.34 16.30 -1.03
N PHE A 138 -12.86 16.37 0.21
CA PHE A 138 -13.71 16.27 1.39
C PHE A 138 -14.51 17.56 1.59
N SER A 139 -15.81 17.44 1.91
CA SER A 139 -16.74 18.56 2.11
C SER A 139 -17.71 18.35 3.28
N GLY A 140 -17.46 17.41 4.17
CA GLY A 140 -18.47 16.92 5.14
C GLY A 140 -18.55 17.67 6.48
N GLY A 141 -17.75 18.68 6.77
CA GLY A 141 -17.66 19.28 8.10
C GLY A 141 -17.26 18.25 9.19
N SER A 142 -17.41 18.60 10.48
CA SER A 142 -16.96 17.74 11.58
C SER A 142 -17.74 16.42 11.71
N ALA A 143 -19.05 16.44 11.50
CA ALA A 143 -19.86 15.22 11.52
C ALA A 143 -19.52 14.29 10.35
N GLY A 144 -19.43 14.82 9.14
CA GLY A 144 -19.04 14.06 7.96
C GLY A 144 -17.62 13.51 8.06
N GLU A 145 -16.69 14.28 8.67
CA GLU A 145 -15.32 13.80 8.95
C GLU A 145 -15.33 12.60 9.88
N GLN A 146 -16.12 12.67 10.97
CA GLN A 146 -16.26 11.57 11.89
C GLN A 146 -16.80 10.31 11.19
N MET A 147 -17.85 10.46 10.37
CA MET A 147 -18.39 9.35 9.59
C MET A 147 -17.36 8.78 8.59
N THR A 148 -16.65 9.63 7.86
CA THR A 148 -15.62 9.23 6.90
C THR A 148 -14.49 8.45 7.57
N ILE A 149 -13.90 9.01 8.62
CA ILE A 149 -12.76 8.41 9.32
C ILE A 149 -13.17 7.10 10.00
N TYR A 150 -14.27 7.10 10.77
CA TYR A 150 -14.68 5.90 11.50
C TYR A 150 -15.34 4.83 10.62
N SER A 151 -15.86 5.17 9.46
CA SER A 151 -16.23 4.17 8.45
C SER A 151 -15.00 3.32 8.08
N ILE A 152 -13.85 3.94 7.84
CA ILE A 152 -12.59 3.24 7.53
C ILE A 152 -12.08 2.48 8.76
N VAL A 153 -12.00 3.14 9.92
CA VAL A 153 -11.47 2.54 11.16
C VAL A 153 -12.29 1.33 11.57
N ASN A 154 -13.63 1.48 11.71
CA ASN A 154 -14.50 0.39 12.14
C ASN A 154 -14.52 -0.76 11.14
N THR A 155 -14.42 -0.46 9.82
CA THR A 155 -14.30 -1.48 8.78
C THR A 155 -13.01 -2.28 8.93
N LEU A 156 -11.85 -1.62 9.00
CA LEU A 156 -10.57 -2.32 9.04
C LEU A 156 -10.34 -3.10 10.33
N THR A 157 -10.88 -2.61 11.44
CA THR A 157 -10.78 -3.30 12.74
C THR A 157 -11.71 -4.51 12.87
N THR A 158 -12.53 -4.83 11.86
CA THR A 158 -13.21 -6.14 11.77
C THR A 158 -12.24 -7.28 11.46
N LEU A 159 -11.05 -6.97 10.92
CA LEU A 159 -9.99 -7.95 10.71
C LEU A 159 -9.38 -8.33 12.06
N SER A 160 -9.28 -9.61 12.35
CA SER A 160 -8.82 -10.14 13.66
C SER A 160 -7.40 -9.72 14.05
N ASN A 161 -6.57 -9.33 13.08
CA ASN A 161 -5.20 -8.86 13.28
C ASN A 161 -5.07 -7.33 13.25
N VAL A 162 -6.19 -6.57 13.25
CA VAL A 162 -6.19 -5.10 13.24
C VAL A 162 -6.91 -4.56 14.46
N HIS A 163 -6.23 -3.72 15.26
CA HIS A 163 -6.76 -3.13 16.50
C HIS A 163 -6.91 -1.61 16.42
N SER A 164 -6.19 -0.98 15.49
CA SER A 164 -6.25 0.46 15.26
C SER A 164 -5.76 0.80 13.85
N VAL A 165 -6.06 2.04 13.41
CA VAL A 165 -5.72 2.50 12.05
C VAL A 165 -4.94 3.80 12.11
N GLN A 166 -3.76 3.84 11.47
CA GLN A 166 -2.97 5.03 11.24
C GLN A 166 -3.21 5.54 9.82
N PHE A 167 -3.56 6.80 9.71
CA PHE A 167 -3.73 7.46 8.42
C PHE A 167 -2.45 8.17 7.97
N LEU A 168 -2.17 8.06 6.68
CA LEU A 168 -1.16 8.84 5.98
C LEU A 168 -1.82 9.51 4.75
N LEU A 169 -1.39 10.71 4.43
CA LEU A 169 -1.74 11.42 3.20
C LEU A 169 -0.46 11.60 2.36
N GLU A 170 -0.42 11.00 1.17
CA GLU A 170 0.79 11.02 0.31
C GLU A 170 2.06 10.61 1.09
N GLY A 171 1.94 9.59 1.96
CA GLY A 171 3.02 9.07 2.78
C GLY A 171 3.34 9.87 4.04
N LYS A 172 2.59 10.94 4.35
CA LYS A 172 2.85 11.80 5.50
C LYS A 172 1.76 11.66 6.57
N LYS A 173 2.17 11.61 7.84
CA LYS A 173 1.27 11.83 8.97
C LYS A 173 0.86 13.28 9.06
N LEU A 174 -0.40 13.52 9.37
CA LEU A 174 -0.95 14.86 9.64
C LEU A 174 -1.66 14.84 10.98
N ASP A 175 -1.63 15.97 11.70
CA ASP A 175 -2.31 16.14 12.99
C ASP A 175 -3.82 15.93 12.83
N GLY A 176 -4.40 16.42 11.73
CA GLY A 176 -5.79 16.19 11.31
C GLY A 176 -5.89 16.05 9.81
N ILE A 177 -6.08 14.82 9.31
CA ILE A 177 -6.06 14.55 7.86
C ILE A 177 -7.20 15.25 7.12
N LEU A 178 -8.35 15.47 7.78
CA LEU A 178 -9.50 16.21 7.25
C LEU A 178 -9.78 17.51 8.01
N GLY A 179 -9.08 17.76 9.13
CA GLY A 179 -9.01 19.04 9.80
C GLY A 179 -9.58 19.14 11.22
N ASN A 180 -10.55 18.32 11.62
CA ASN A 180 -11.18 18.40 12.96
C ASN A 180 -10.78 17.26 13.88
N LEU A 181 -10.61 16.06 13.36
CA LEU A 181 -10.25 14.88 14.15
C LEU A 181 -8.73 14.68 14.13
N ALA A 182 -8.14 14.50 15.33
CA ALA A 182 -6.73 14.18 15.44
C ALA A 182 -6.43 12.80 14.81
N THR A 183 -5.48 12.74 13.87
CA THR A 183 -5.08 11.54 13.14
C THR A 183 -3.57 11.30 13.15
N ASP A 184 -2.85 12.07 13.95
CA ASP A 184 -1.41 11.94 14.19
C ASP A 184 -1.03 10.64 14.94
N THR A 185 -1.99 10.03 15.63
CA THR A 185 -1.87 8.74 16.30
C THR A 185 -2.88 7.73 15.77
N PRO A 186 -2.61 6.41 15.89
CA PRO A 186 -3.55 5.39 15.44
C PRO A 186 -4.91 5.46 16.16
N LEU A 187 -5.98 5.46 15.39
CA LEU A 187 -7.35 5.51 15.89
C LEU A 187 -7.89 4.11 16.16
N LYS A 188 -8.51 3.93 17.32
CA LYS A 188 -9.26 2.73 17.68
C LYS A 188 -10.69 2.81 17.14
N PRO A 189 -11.40 1.67 16.97
CA PRO A 189 -12.80 1.69 16.56
C PRO A 189 -13.66 2.48 17.54
N ASN A 190 -14.67 3.13 17.00
CA ASN A 190 -15.69 3.82 17.78
C ASN A 190 -17.04 3.12 17.61
N GLU A 191 -17.31 2.17 18.49
CA GLU A 191 -18.54 1.39 18.44
C GLU A 191 -19.80 2.20 18.78
N SER A 192 -19.66 3.35 19.45
CA SER A 192 -20.80 4.22 19.77
C SER A 192 -21.44 4.84 18.53
N LEU A 193 -20.73 4.85 17.41
CA LEU A 193 -21.25 5.28 16.13
C LEU A 193 -22.03 4.19 15.38
N ASN A 194 -21.94 2.95 15.81
CA ASN A 194 -22.60 1.84 15.11
C ASN A 194 -24.11 1.86 15.42
N VAL A 195 -24.92 1.94 14.37
CA VAL A 195 -26.37 1.90 14.44
C VAL A 195 -26.91 0.65 13.73
N LYS A 196 -28.15 0.28 14.05
CA LYS A 196 -28.81 -0.90 13.47
C LYS A 196 -29.55 -0.55 12.19
#